data_0e60378290513e41353367de13e622b3
#
_entry.id   0e60378290513e41353367de13e622b3
#
_cell.length_a   1.000
_cell.length_b   1.000
_cell.length_c   1.000
_cell.angle_alpha   90.00
_cell.angle_beta   90.00
_cell.angle_gamma   90.00
#
_symmetry.space_group_name_H-M   'P 1'
#
loop_
_entity.id
_entity.type
_entity.pdbx_description
1 polymer ?
#
loop_
_entity_poly.entity_id
_entity_poly.type
_entity_poly.pdbx_seq_one_letter_code
_entity_poly.pdbx_strand_id
1 'polypeptide(L)'
;MRYKALAHFTDKLPLIEAEDISYDWGVNTKTSIQNGVQQAIYHEIKGFIQRYEEQFGELTIFMTGGDANFFDKPFICDIFAHADLTLFGLNKILSYNVESL
;
A
#
# COMPACT_ATOMS: atom_id res chain seq x y z
N MET A 1 -4.36 7.82 4.69
CA MET A 1 -5.62 7.72 5.46
C MET A 1 -5.42 7.32 6.92
N ARG A 2 -4.64 6.30 7.22
CA ARG A 2 -4.47 5.84 8.61
C ARG A 2 -3.82 6.88 9.51
N TYR A 3 -2.80 7.59 9.03
CA TYR A 3 -2.18 8.67 9.79
C TYR A 3 -3.17 9.80 10.11
N LYS A 4 -3.95 10.19 9.11
CA LYS A 4 -4.97 11.23 9.27
C LYS A 4 -6.08 10.79 10.23
N ALA A 5 -6.49 9.53 10.17
CA ALA A 5 -7.50 8.97 11.08
C ALA A 5 -7.02 9.01 12.53
N LEU A 6 -5.77 8.64 12.80
CA LEU A 6 -5.21 8.68 14.14
C LEU A 6 -5.21 10.10 14.70
N ALA A 7 -4.83 11.10 13.91
CA ALA A 7 -4.85 12.50 14.33
C ALA A 7 -6.27 13.05 14.49
N HIS A 8 -7.17 12.71 13.55
CA HIS A 8 -8.53 13.25 13.51
C HIS A 8 -9.44 12.68 14.61
N PHE A 9 -9.38 11.36 14.85
CA PHE A 9 -10.27 10.67 15.80
C PHE A 9 -9.71 10.55 17.21
N THR A 10 -8.53 11.13 17.48
CA THR A 10 -7.95 11.17 18.82
C THR A 10 -7.55 12.59 19.18
N ASP A 11 -7.74 12.96 20.45
CA ASP A 11 -7.43 14.32 20.92
C ASP A 11 -5.93 14.56 21.16
N LYS A 12 -5.14 13.49 21.29
CA LYS A 12 -3.74 13.57 21.74
C LYS A 12 -2.70 13.13 20.74
N LEU A 13 -3.11 12.43 19.66
CA LEU A 13 -2.14 11.94 18.69
C LEU A 13 -1.90 12.98 17.60
N PRO A 14 -0.64 13.28 17.29
CA PRO A 14 -0.31 14.23 16.24
C PRO A 14 -0.52 13.64 14.83
N LEU A 15 -0.67 14.50 13.84
CA LEU A 15 -0.62 14.11 12.45
C LEU A 15 0.84 13.82 12.06
N ILE A 16 1.11 12.58 11.68
CA ILE A 16 2.44 12.11 11.28
C ILE A 16 2.42 11.76 9.80
N GLU A 17 3.52 12.04 9.11
CA GLU A 17 3.70 11.69 7.71
C GLU A 17 4.44 10.36 7.57
N ALA A 18 4.19 9.65 6.47
CA ALA A 18 4.89 8.42 6.17
C ALA A 18 6.36 8.69 5.84
N GLU A 19 7.25 7.94 6.47
CA GLU A 19 8.69 7.96 6.22
C GLU A 19 9.21 6.53 6.20
N ASP A 20 10.39 6.33 5.61
CA ASP A 20 11.06 5.04 5.72
C ASP A 20 11.43 4.76 7.17
N ILE A 21 11.06 3.57 7.65
CA ILE A 21 11.35 3.14 9.01
C ILE A 21 12.50 2.11 9.01
N SER A 22 13.41 2.26 9.95
CA SER A 22 14.59 1.39 10.07
C SER A 22 14.58 0.51 11.32
N TYR A 23 13.49 0.50 12.07
CA TYR A 23 13.36 -0.26 13.32
C TYR A 23 11.98 -0.89 13.43
N ASP A 24 11.92 -2.02 14.16
CA ASP A 24 10.71 -2.85 14.26
C ASP A 24 9.68 -2.34 15.27
N TRP A 25 10.07 -1.47 16.17
CA TRP A 25 9.17 -0.87 17.17
C TRP A 25 9.50 0.59 17.41
N GLY A 26 8.52 1.33 17.89
CA GLY A 26 8.68 2.74 18.20
C GLY A 26 9.30 2.98 19.57
N VAL A 27 10.08 4.05 19.67
CA VAL A 27 10.71 4.49 20.92
C VAL A 27 10.14 5.83 21.41
N ASN A 28 9.29 6.48 20.61
CA ASN A 28 8.57 7.70 20.96
C ASN A 28 7.23 7.73 20.22
N THR A 29 6.43 8.77 20.42
CA THR A 29 5.10 8.88 19.81
C THR A 29 5.17 8.82 18.28
N LYS A 30 6.07 9.59 17.68
CA LYS A 30 6.25 9.64 16.22
C LYS A 30 6.60 8.27 15.66
N THR A 31 7.62 7.63 16.16
CA THR A 31 8.08 6.33 15.66
C THR A 31 7.11 5.20 15.97
N SER A 32 6.40 5.28 17.08
CA SER A 32 5.34 4.31 17.41
C SER A 32 4.17 4.39 16.42
N ILE A 33 3.75 5.59 16.04
CA ILE A 33 2.71 5.79 15.02
C ILE A 33 3.19 5.31 13.66
N GLN A 34 4.41 5.68 13.25
CA GLN A 34 4.99 5.26 11.97
C GLN A 34 5.11 3.74 11.87
N ASN A 35 5.69 3.10 12.87
CA ASN A 35 5.80 1.64 12.90
C ASN A 35 4.43 0.98 12.94
N GLY A 36 3.54 1.44 13.80
CA GLY A 36 2.19 0.86 13.92
C GLY A 36 1.43 0.89 12.61
N VAL A 37 1.41 2.03 11.93
CA VAL A 37 0.69 2.19 10.65
C VAL A 37 1.38 1.40 9.54
N GLN A 38 2.68 1.58 9.34
CA GLN A 38 3.40 1.02 8.20
C GLN A 38 3.61 -0.49 8.32
N GLN A 39 3.93 -0.98 9.50
CA GLN A 39 4.04 -2.42 9.76
C GLN A 39 2.69 -3.11 9.64
N ALA A 40 1.62 -2.49 10.11
CA ALA A 40 0.27 -3.05 9.99
C ALA A 40 -0.12 -3.20 8.51
N ILE A 41 0.10 -2.19 7.69
CA ILE A 41 -0.19 -2.25 6.25
C ILE A 41 0.67 -3.33 5.57
N TYR A 42 1.96 -3.36 5.87
CA TYR A 42 2.87 -4.37 5.33
C TYR A 42 2.41 -5.79 5.64
N HIS A 43 2.09 -6.08 6.89
CA HIS A 43 1.65 -7.41 7.31
C HIS A 43 0.27 -7.76 6.75
N GLU A 44 -0.61 -6.80 6.60
CA GLU A 44 -1.92 -6.97 5.96
C GLU A 44 -1.75 -7.41 4.49
N ILE A 45 -0.94 -6.70 3.72
CA ILE A 45 -0.65 -7.04 2.32
C ILE A 45 0.02 -8.41 2.23
N LYS A 46 1.04 -8.64 3.04
CA LYS A 46 1.78 -9.92 3.08
C LYS A 46 0.86 -11.10 3.40
N GLY A 47 -0.05 -10.92 4.35
CA GLY A 47 -1.00 -11.96 4.74
C GLY A 47 -1.95 -12.32 3.60
N PHE A 48 -2.47 -11.34 2.87
CA PHE A 48 -3.32 -11.58 1.70
C PHE A 48 -2.55 -12.25 0.56
N ILE A 49 -1.34 -11.81 0.27
CA ILE A 49 -0.49 -12.44 -0.75
C ILE A 49 -0.27 -13.91 -0.41
N GLN A 50 0.11 -14.20 0.82
CA GLN A 50 0.35 -15.57 1.29
C GLN A 50 -0.88 -16.46 1.13
N ARG A 51 -2.05 -15.94 1.49
CA ARG A 51 -3.33 -16.65 1.37
C ARG A 51 -3.65 -17.01 -0.07
N TYR A 52 -3.46 -16.08 -1.00
CA TYR A 52 -3.73 -16.32 -2.41
C TYR A 52 -2.69 -17.24 -3.06
N GLU A 53 -1.43 -17.14 -2.67
CA GLU A 53 -0.38 -18.07 -3.14
C GLU A 53 -0.66 -19.52 -2.72
N GLU A 54 -1.14 -19.72 -1.50
CA GLU A 54 -1.54 -21.04 -1.01
C GLU A 54 -2.72 -21.62 -1.80
N GLN A 55 -3.62 -20.77 -2.25
CA GLN A 55 -4.82 -21.18 -2.97
C GLN A 55 -4.58 -21.35 -4.48
N PHE A 56 -3.82 -20.49 -5.11
CA PHE A 56 -3.65 -20.41 -6.56
C PHE A 56 -2.25 -20.73 -7.06
N GLY A 57 -1.27 -20.88 -6.17
CA GLY A 57 0.12 -21.08 -6.51
C GLY A 57 0.82 -19.78 -6.86
N GLU A 58 1.66 -19.77 -7.89
CA GLU A 58 2.42 -18.60 -8.28
C GLU A 58 1.51 -17.48 -8.79
N LEU A 59 1.73 -16.26 -8.29
CA LEU A 59 0.92 -15.08 -8.61
C LEU A 59 1.77 -13.99 -9.23
N THR A 60 1.17 -13.23 -10.15
CA THR A 60 1.65 -11.92 -10.56
C THR A 60 0.84 -10.87 -9.82
N ILE A 61 1.52 -9.97 -9.13
CA ILE A 61 0.89 -9.00 -8.24
C ILE A 61 1.13 -7.59 -8.76
N PHE A 62 0.05 -6.83 -8.91
CA PHE A 62 0.12 -5.42 -9.24
C PHE A 62 -0.33 -4.59 -8.05
N MET A 63 0.44 -3.57 -7.72
CA MET A 63 0.13 -2.64 -6.65
C MET A 63 -0.11 -1.25 -7.22
N THR A 64 -1.21 -0.64 -6.85
CA THR A 64 -1.58 0.70 -7.31
C THR A 64 -2.04 1.56 -6.14
N GLY A 65 -2.25 2.86 -6.40
CA GLY A 65 -2.60 3.83 -5.39
C GLY A 65 -1.48 4.82 -5.14
N GLY A 66 -1.73 5.86 -4.35
CA GLY A 66 -0.76 6.93 -4.09
C GLY A 66 0.52 6.46 -3.41
N ASP A 67 0.43 5.43 -2.56
CA ASP A 67 1.56 4.90 -1.79
C ASP A 67 2.11 3.59 -2.36
N ALA A 68 1.75 3.22 -3.60
CA ALA A 68 2.16 1.94 -4.19
C ALA A 68 3.68 1.76 -4.21
N ASN A 69 4.43 2.77 -4.62
CA ASN A 69 5.89 2.73 -4.66
C ASN A 69 6.55 2.71 -3.28
N PHE A 70 5.84 3.11 -2.25
CA PHE A 70 6.32 3.08 -0.87
C PHE A 70 6.27 1.67 -0.29
N PHE A 71 5.24 0.89 -0.63
CA PHE A 71 4.99 -0.42 -0.06
C PHE A 71 5.46 -1.60 -0.91
N ASP A 72 5.96 -1.40 -2.13
CA ASP A 72 6.44 -2.50 -2.99
C ASP A 72 7.80 -3.06 -2.57
N LYS A 73 8.68 -2.22 -2.01
CA LYS A 73 10.09 -2.55 -1.70
C LYS A 73 10.28 -3.68 -0.69
N PRO A 74 9.47 -3.79 0.39
CA PRO A 74 9.70 -4.83 1.39
C PRO A 74 9.35 -6.25 0.95
N PHE A 75 8.73 -6.44 -0.20
CA PHE A 75 8.28 -7.75 -0.66
C PHE A 75 9.32 -8.45 -1.53
N ILE A 76 9.50 -9.76 -1.32
CA ILE A 76 10.48 -10.60 -2.03
C ILE A 76 9.81 -11.33 -3.21
N CYS A 77 8.58 -11.01 -3.54
CA CYS A 77 7.85 -11.59 -4.67
C CYS A 77 7.78 -10.60 -5.83
N ASP A 78 7.34 -11.09 -7.00
CA ASP A 78 7.16 -10.26 -8.18
C ASP A 78 5.97 -9.33 -8.00
N ILE A 79 6.24 -8.15 -7.42
CA ILE A 79 5.24 -7.10 -7.27
C ILE A 79 5.58 -5.96 -8.21
N PHE A 80 4.61 -5.59 -9.03
CA PHE A 80 4.71 -4.45 -9.93
C PHE A 80 3.90 -3.28 -9.35
N ALA A 81 4.59 -2.20 -8.98
CA ALA A 81 3.95 -1.00 -8.47
C ALA A 81 3.67 -0.03 -9.61
N HIS A 82 2.41 0.39 -9.74
CA HIS A 82 2.00 1.36 -10.75
C HIS A 82 0.91 2.28 -10.18
N ALA A 83 1.30 3.48 -9.76
CA ALA A 83 0.40 4.41 -9.11
C ALA A 83 -0.77 4.86 -10.01
N ASP A 84 -0.58 4.88 -11.33
CA ASP A 84 -1.56 5.35 -12.30
C ASP A 84 -2.33 4.23 -13.01
N LEU A 85 -2.33 3.01 -12.47
CA LEU A 85 -2.96 1.85 -13.10
C LEU A 85 -4.44 2.10 -13.43
N THR A 86 -5.17 2.77 -12.56
CA THR A 86 -6.58 3.12 -12.80
C THR A 86 -6.74 4.01 -14.02
N LEU A 87 -5.88 5.01 -14.19
CA LEU A 87 -5.89 5.91 -15.34
C LEU A 87 -5.54 5.18 -16.65
N PHE A 88 -4.58 4.27 -16.60
CA PHE A 88 -4.25 3.40 -17.73
C PHE A 88 -5.43 2.52 -18.12
N GLY A 89 -6.12 1.93 -17.14
CA GLY A 89 -7.31 1.13 -17.36
C GLY A 89 -8.43 1.92 -18.02
N LEU A 90 -8.71 3.11 -17.54
CA LEU A 90 -9.71 4.00 -18.11
C LEU A 90 -9.36 4.41 -19.55
N ASN A 91 -8.10 4.72 -19.81
CA ASN A 91 -7.63 5.05 -21.16
C ASN A 91 -7.78 3.85 -22.11
N LYS A 92 -7.52 2.66 -21.66
CA LYS A 92 -7.69 1.42 -22.46
C LYS A 92 -9.15 1.19 -22.82
N ILE A 93 -10.06 1.40 -21.88
CA ILE A 93 -11.50 1.28 -22.11
C ILE A 93 -11.96 2.32 -23.14
N LEU A 94 -11.50 3.57 -23.01
CA LEU A 94 -11.82 4.65 -23.94
C LEU A 94 -11.34 4.31 -25.36
N SER A 95 -10.10 3.85 -25.50
CA SER A 95 -9.51 3.45 -26.79
C SER A 95 -10.31 2.32 -27.43
N TYR A 96 -10.70 1.32 -26.66
CA TYR A 96 -11.54 0.21 -27.13
C TYR A 96 -12.89 0.71 -27.66
N ASN A 97 -13.56 1.60 -26.95
CA ASN A 97 -14.85 2.14 -27.36
C ASN A 97 -14.75 2.99 -28.62
N VAL A 98 -13.68 3.77 -28.77
CA VAL A 98 -13.42 4.57 -29.99
C VAL A 98 -13.16 3.65 -31.19
N GLU A 99 -12.39 2.60 -31.05
CA GLU A 99 -12.11 1.63 -32.10
C GLU A 99 -13.35 0.83 -32.51
N SER A 100 -14.31 0.66 -31.60
CA SER A 100 -15.55 -0.08 -31.85
C SER A 100 -16.62 0.76 -32.57
N LEU A 101 -16.42 2.06 -32.69
CA LEU A 101 -17.30 2.95 -33.43
C LEU A 101 -16.99 2.92 -34.92
#